data_b3bb68ed06e9524dc8420a54bfbfa56d
#
_entry.id   b3bb68ed06e9524dc8420a54bfbfa56d
#
_cell.length_a   1.000
_cell.length_b   1.000
_cell.length_c   1.000
_cell.angle_alpha   90.00
_cell.angle_beta   90.00
_cell.angle_gamma   90.00
#
_symmetry.space_group_name_H-M   'P 1'
#
loop_
_entity.id
_entity.type
_entity.pdbx_description
1 polymer ?
#
loop_
_entity_poly.entity_id
_entity_poly.type
_entity_poly.pdbx_seq_one_letter_code
_entity_poly.pdbx_strand_id
1 'polypeptide(L)'
;FTCRNIEIVLTGNNYQAHRLKVMASDDGVNYRLVKQLVPARQGWQNTDENSTHSIPPTTARFFRFYWTPEGSEPGSEDMDAAKWKPNLKIKELRLHREARLNQWEGKAGLVWRVAQATKEEEVGKQDCYSLSQVINLTKQYTGHSNGKTLTATLPKGKWKLLRMGHTATGHTNATAGGGKGLECDKFNPKTVRKQFDNWYAQAFVKTNPEIARRVLKYMHVDSWECGSQNWNKRFAIEFQKRRGYDLMPYLPLLAGIPMESVEQSEKILRDVRTTISELVVDVFYQVLTDCAKEYDCQFSAECVAPTMVSDGLLHYQKVDLPMGEFWLNSPTHDKPNDMLDAISGAHIYGKNIIQAEGFTEVRGTWDEYPGMLKALLDRNYALGINRLFYHVYVHNPWLDRKPGMTLDGIGLFFQRDQTWWDKGAKAFSEYATRCQSLLQYGHPVTDIAVFTGEEVPRRSILPERLVPSLPGIFGAERVESERIRLANEGQPLRVRPVGVTHSANMADPEKWVNPLRGYAYDSFNKDAILRLAKAENGRITLPGGASYKVLVLPLSRPMNPEPVLSSEVQKKINELKEAGILVPSLPYTEEDFSVYGLER
;
A
#
# COMPACT_ATOMS: atom_id res chain seq x y z
N PHE A 1 1.12 -22.02 -32.73
CA PHE A 1 0.52 -21.82 -31.40
C PHE A 1 0.06 -20.39 -31.28
N THR A 2 -1.18 -20.18 -30.88
CA THR A 2 -1.68 -18.82 -30.59
C THR A 2 -1.56 -18.56 -29.10
N CYS A 3 -0.71 -17.63 -28.72
CA CYS A 3 -0.53 -17.17 -27.32
C CYS A 3 -1.41 -15.94 -27.05
N ARG A 4 -2.08 -15.91 -25.91
CA ARG A 4 -2.94 -14.81 -25.47
C ARG A 4 -2.55 -14.22 -24.13
N ASN A 5 -1.85 -14.96 -23.31
CA ASN A 5 -1.24 -14.45 -22.10
C ASN A 5 0.02 -15.23 -21.72
N ILE A 6 0.85 -14.59 -20.93
CA ILE A 6 2.10 -15.11 -20.41
C ILE A 6 2.01 -15.08 -18.89
N GLU A 7 2.15 -16.26 -18.29
CA GLU A 7 2.21 -16.39 -16.84
C GLU A 7 3.68 -16.52 -16.42
N ILE A 8 4.12 -15.61 -15.60
CA ILE A 8 5.45 -15.62 -14.98
C ILE A 8 5.33 -16.30 -13.63
N VAL A 9 5.91 -17.49 -13.51
CA VAL A 9 5.99 -18.22 -12.24
C VAL A 9 7.19 -17.74 -11.47
N LEU A 10 6.97 -17.24 -10.28
CA LEU A 10 7.97 -16.62 -9.44
C LEU A 10 8.74 -17.64 -8.60
N THR A 11 9.90 -17.22 -8.10
CA THR A 11 10.74 -17.98 -7.17
C THR A 11 10.88 -17.21 -5.87
N GLY A 12 10.17 -17.64 -4.85
CA GLY A 12 10.23 -17.02 -3.52
C GLY A 12 9.74 -15.57 -3.52
N ASN A 13 10.00 -14.87 -2.42
CA ASN A 13 9.67 -13.46 -2.29
C ASN A 13 10.36 -12.66 -3.38
N ASN A 14 9.61 -12.17 -4.33
CA ASN A 14 10.14 -11.71 -5.58
C ASN A 14 9.90 -10.24 -5.80
N TYR A 15 10.90 -9.50 -5.49
CA TYR A 15 11.00 -8.09 -5.70
C TYR A 15 11.61 -7.75 -7.06
N GLN A 16 11.13 -8.30 -8.14
CA GLN A 16 11.70 -8.00 -9.45
C GLN A 16 10.67 -7.49 -10.42
N ALA A 17 11.00 -6.39 -11.07
CA ALA A 17 10.23 -5.90 -12.19
C ALA A 17 10.56 -6.73 -13.43
N HIS A 18 9.68 -7.63 -13.82
CA HIS A 18 9.83 -8.45 -15.01
C HIS A 18 9.46 -7.66 -16.28
N ARG A 19 10.30 -6.69 -16.64
CA ARG A 19 10.10 -5.85 -17.83
C ARG A 19 10.55 -6.58 -19.10
N LEU A 20 9.90 -7.69 -19.41
CA LEU A 20 10.26 -8.50 -20.56
C LEU A 20 9.72 -7.90 -21.86
N LYS A 21 10.57 -7.80 -22.89
CA LYS A 21 10.13 -7.66 -24.27
C LYS A 21 9.72 -9.03 -24.81
N VAL A 22 8.49 -9.15 -25.24
CA VAL A 22 7.97 -10.37 -25.86
C VAL A 22 8.07 -10.22 -27.37
N MET A 23 8.82 -11.11 -28.01
CA MET A 23 9.00 -11.16 -29.45
C MET A 23 8.45 -12.47 -30.00
N ALA A 24 7.94 -12.46 -31.24
CA ALA A 24 7.43 -13.64 -31.92
C ALA A 24 8.03 -13.78 -33.31
N SER A 25 8.20 -15.04 -33.77
CA SER A 25 8.71 -15.38 -35.11
C SER A 25 8.11 -16.67 -35.59
N ASP A 26 8.01 -16.82 -36.90
CA ASP A 26 7.58 -18.06 -37.58
C ASP A 26 8.77 -18.85 -38.13
N ASP A 27 9.91 -18.21 -38.38
CA ASP A 27 11.14 -18.80 -38.95
C ASP A 27 12.28 -18.97 -37.94
N GLY A 28 12.15 -18.35 -36.76
CA GLY A 28 13.18 -18.35 -35.70
C GLY A 28 14.33 -17.36 -35.94
N VAL A 29 14.29 -16.59 -37.02
CA VAL A 29 15.30 -15.62 -37.42
C VAL A 29 14.75 -14.19 -37.32
N ASN A 30 13.64 -13.94 -37.97
CA ASN A 30 12.98 -12.64 -38.04
C ASN A 30 11.94 -12.53 -36.93
N TYR A 31 12.22 -11.68 -35.94
CA TYR A 31 11.36 -11.47 -34.78
C TYR A 31 10.68 -10.12 -34.84
N ARG A 32 9.37 -10.13 -34.59
CA ARG A 32 8.56 -8.91 -34.41
C ARG A 32 8.24 -8.71 -32.93
N LEU A 33 8.17 -7.46 -32.50
CA LEU A 33 7.72 -7.11 -31.15
C LEU A 33 6.23 -7.44 -31.01
N VAL A 34 5.88 -8.14 -29.93
CA VAL A 34 4.50 -8.41 -29.53
C VAL A 34 4.07 -7.39 -28.46
N LYS A 35 4.83 -7.31 -27.36
CA LYS A 35 4.54 -6.42 -26.26
C LYS A 35 5.78 -6.19 -25.39
N GLN A 36 5.92 -4.97 -24.89
CA GLN A 36 6.75 -4.69 -23.73
C GLN A 36 5.89 -4.91 -22.47
N LEU A 37 6.24 -5.88 -21.63
CA LEU A 37 5.52 -6.11 -20.39
C LEU A 37 5.82 -4.99 -19.39
N VAL A 38 4.77 -4.49 -18.77
CA VAL A 38 4.85 -3.55 -17.65
C VAL A 38 4.45 -4.30 -16.40
N PRO A 39 5.38 -4.54 -15.46
CA PRO A 39 5.06 -5.24 -14.23
C PRO A 39 4.11 -4.42 -13.35
N ALA A 40 3.30 -5.09 -12.55
CA ALA A 40 2.56 -4.44 -11.48
C ALA A 40 3.53 -3.87 -10.43
N ARG A 41 3.14 -2.79 -9.78
CA ARG A 41 3.82 -2.36 -8.54
C ARG A 41 3.55 -3.36 -7.44
N GLN A 42 4.56 -3.71 -6.69
CA GLN A 42 4.53 -4.81 -5.73
C GLN A 42 4.88 -4.32 -4.33
N GLY A 43 4.16 -4.82 -3.34
CA GLY A 43 4.53 -4.66 -1.95
C GLY A 43 5.70 -5.54 -1.54
N TRP A 44 6.26 -5.26 -0.37
CA TRP A 44 7.44 -5.97 0.12
C TRP A 44 7.16 -7.44 0.53
N GLN A 45 5.93 -7.77 0.86
CA GLN A 45 5.46 -9.16 1.05
C GLN A 45 4.66 -9.65 -0.17
N ASN A 46 5.16 -9.42 -1.36
CA ASN A 46 4.58 -9.99 -2.58
C ASN A 46 4.96 -11.47 -2.70
N THR A 47 4.32 -12.29 -1.91
CA THR A 47 4.66 -13.69 -1.74
C THR A 47 4.05 -14.55 -2.83
N ASP A 48 4.89 -15.27 -3.55
CA ASP A 48 4.63 -16.50 -4.33
C ASP A 48 3.47 -16.50 -5.34
N GLU A 49 2.72 -15.40 -5.47
CA GLU A 49 1.68 -15.29 -6.49
C GLU A 49 2.30 -15.03 -7.86
N ASN A 50 1.90 -15.81 -8.85
CA ASN A 50 2.32 -15.64 -10.22
C ASN A 50 1.93 -14.26 -10.75
N SER A 51 2.48 -13.89 -11.89
CA SER A 51 2.14 -12.66 -12.60
C SER A 51 1.66 -13.00 -14.01
N THR A 52 0.39 -12.76 -14.29
CA THR A 52 -0.21 -12.99 -15.61
C THR A 52 -0.22 -11.70 -16.42
N HIS A 53 0.35 -11.75 -17.61
CA HIS A 53 0.36 -10.63 -18.55
C HIS A 53 -0.45 -10.99 -19.80
N SER A 54 -1.53 -10.25 -20.06
CA SER A 54 -2.27 -10.35 -21.32
C SER A 54 -1.44 -9.79 -22.46
N ILE A 55 -1.54 -10.39 -23.62
CA ILE A 55 -0.91 -9.91 -24.87
C ILE A 55 -1.92 -9.94 -26.01
N PRO A 56 -1.76 -9.12 -27.05
CA PRO A 56 -2.54 -9.28 -28.27
C PRO A 56 -2.43 -10.72 -28.80
N PRO A 57 -3.54 -11.36 -29.24
CA PRO A 57 -3.53 -12.73 -29.73
C PRO A 57 -2.46 -12.94 -30.82
N THR A 58 -1.43 -13.70 -30.51
CA THR A 58 -0.25 -13.84 -31.35
C THR A 58 -0.02 -15.27 -31.74
N THR A 59 -0.16 -15.58 -33.04
CA THR A 59 0.17 -16.89 -33.60
C THR A 59 1.61 -16.87 -34.09
N ALA A 60 2.43 -17.78 -33.58
CA ALA A 60 3.83 -17.94 -33.96
C ALA A 60 4.35 -19.32 -33.60
N ARG A 61 5.50 -19.71 -34.21
CA ARG A 61 6.24 -20.94 -33.86
C ARG A 61 7.23 -20.70 -32.73
N PHE A 62 7.82 -19.49 -32.63
CA PHE A 62 8.87 -19.14 -31.69
C PHE A 62 8.48 -17.89 -30.94
N PHE A 63 8.72 -17.90 -29.62
CA PHE A 63 8.60 -16.75 -28.74
C PHE A 63 9.95 -16.53 -28.05
N ARG A 64 10.40 -15.26 -28.03
CA ARG A 64 11.65 -14.84 -27.41
C ARG A 64 11.37 -13.74 -26.40
N PHE A 65 12.02 -13.84 -25.25
CA PHE A 65 11.90 -12.89 -24.16
C PHE A 65 13.24 -12.21 -23.93
N TYR A 66 13.23 -10.89 -23.95
CA TYR A 66 14.40 -10.08 -23.62
C TYR A 66 14.17 -9.36 -22.30
N TRP A 67 15.20 -9.35 -21.49
CA TRP A 67 15.27 -8.56 -20.27
C TRP A 67 16.59 -7.83 -20.17
N THR A 68 16.53 -6.57 -19.70
CA THR A 68 17.70 -5.77 -19.34
C THR A 68 17.46 -5.11 -17.97
N PRO A 69 18.53 -4.81 -17.22
CA PRO A 69 18.40 -4.07 -15.96
C PRO A 69 18.04 -2.60 -16.15
N GLU A 70 18.08 -2.09 -17.38
CA GLU A 70 17.73 -0.71 -17.70
C GLU A 70 16.26 -0.40 -17.41
N GLY A 71 15.96 0.83 -17.07
CA GLY A 71 14.61 1.28 -16.75
C GLY A 71 14.10 0.84 -15.38
N SER A 72 14.95 0.27 -14.51
CA SER A 72 14.59 0.00 -13.13
C SER A 72 14.55 1.29 -12.32
N GLU A 73 13.47 1.52 -11.60
CA GLU A 73 13.32 2.72 -10.78
C GLU A 73 14.21 2.71 -9.55
N PRO A 74 14.88 3.82 -9.26
CA PRO A 74 15.65 3.98 -8.04
C PRO A 74 14.74 4.41 -6.89
N GLY A 75 14.27 3.51 -6.11
CA GLY A 75 13.33 3.82 -5.06
C GLY A 75 11.91 4.01 -5.59
N SER A 76 10.94 3.59 -4.86
CA SER A 76 9.55 3.63 -5.31
C SER A 76 8.61 3.88 -4.16
N GLU A 77 7.40 4.29 -4.49
CA GLU A 77 6.31 4.48 -3.56
C GLU A 77 5.90 3.18 -2.84
N ASP A 78 6.23 2.06 -3.40
CA ASP A 78 5.77 0.73 -3.03
C ASP A 78 6.92 -0.22 -2.70
N MET A 79 8.10 0.31 -2.43
CA MET A 79 9.27 -0.49 -2.12
C MET A 79 9.61 -1.50 -3.22
N ASP A 80 9.39 -1.15 -4.49
CA ASP A 80 9.76 -1.99 -5.63
C ASP A 80 11.25 -2.37 -5.55
N ALA A 81 11.50 -3.63 -5.29
CA ALA A 81 12.85 -4.13 -5.08
C ALA A 81 13.63 -4.37 -6.37
N ALA A 82 13.08 -4.10 -7.52
CA ALA A 82 13.85 -4.09 -8.78
C ALA A 82 15.05 -3.12 -8.71
N LYS A 83 14.94 -2.11 -7.87
CA LYS A 83 16.03 -1.15 -7.60
C LYS A 83 17.27 -1.72 -6.93
N TRP A 84 17.18 -2.89 -6.29
CA TRP A 84 18.27 -3.44 -5.49
C TRP A 84 19.03 -4.55 -6.16
N LYS A 85 18.33 -5.33 -6.97
CA LYS A 85 18.86 -6.55 -7.54
C LYS A 85 18.55 -6.58 -9.03
N PRO A 86 19.48 -6.13 -9.86
CA PRO A 86 19.33 -6.13 -11.30
C PRO A 86 19.37 -7.56 -11.88
N ASN A 87 18.75 -8.50 -11.21
CA ASN A 87 18.74 -9.90 -11.57
C ASN A 87 17.31 -10.34 -11.88
N LEU A 88 17.14 -11.03 -12.98
CA LEU A 88 15.89 -11.68 -13.32
C LEU A 88 15.77 -13.01 -12.58
N LYS A 89 14.72 -13.20 -11.79
CA LYS A 89 14.42 -14.45 -11.09
C LYS A 89 13.07 -14.98 -11.54
N ILE A 90 13.09 -15.95 -12.42
CA ILE A 90 11.90 -16.62 -12.94
C ILE A 90 12.10 -18.12 -12.77
N LYS A 91 11.09 -18.79 -12.20
CA LYS A 91 11.07 -20.25 -12.12
C LYS A 91 10.61 -20.85 -13.44
N GLU A 92 9.56 -20.26 -14.05
CA GLU A 92 8.96 -20.75 -15.28
C GLU A 92 8.24 -19.62 -16.01
N LEU A 93 8.23 -19.68 -17.35
CA LEU A 93 7.37 -18.89 -18.22
C LEU A 93 6.37 -19.83 -18.90
N ARG A 94 5.08 -19.56 -18.68
CA ARG A 94 3.99 -20.33 -19.28
C ARG A 94 3.24 -19.50 -20.30
N LEU A 95 3.07 -20.06 -21.49
CA LEU A 95 2.33 -19.43 -22.57
C LEU A 95 0.96 -20.10 -22.69
N HIS A 96 -0.09 -19.28 -22.66
CA HIS A 96 -1.46 -19.78 -22.63
C HIS A 96 -2.25 -19.38 -23.88
N ARG A 97 -3.11 -20.29 -24.34
CA ARG A 97 -4.04 -20.07 -25.46
C ARG A 97 -5.31 -19.33 -25.03
N GLU A 98 -5.65 -19.40 -23.78
CA GLU A 98 -6.86 -18.80 -23.24
C GLU A 98 -6.63 -17.34 -22.91
N ALA A 99 -7.62 -16.49 -23.15
CA ALA A 99 -7.57 -15.13 -22.66
C ALA A 99 -7.65 -15.09 -21.12
N ARG A 100 -6.90 -14.18 -20.53
CA ARG A 100 -6.97 -13.83 -19.10
C ARG A 100 -6.91 -12.33 -18.96
N LEU A 101 -7.50 -11.82 -17.89
CA LEU A 101 -7.33 -10.43 -17.50
C LEU A 101 -5.88 -10.17 -17.11
N ASN A 102 -5.36 -9.03 -17.54
CA ASN A 102 -3.98 -8.64 -17.23
C ASN A 102 -3.78 -8.49 -15.72
N GLN A 103 -2.75 -9.13 -15.17
CA GLN A 103 -2.35 -9.03 -13.74
C GLN A 103 -3.54 -9.28 -12.76
N TRP A 104 -4.37 -10.25 -13.10
CA TRP A 104 -5.59 -10.55 -12.36
C TRP A 104 -5.36 -10.93 -10.90
N GLU A 105 -4.19 -11.45 -10.54
CA GLU A 105 -3.85 -11.89 -9.18
C GLU A 105 -3.96 -10.73 -8.19
N GLY A 106 -3.40 -9.57 -8.51
CA GLY A 106 -3.54 -8.36 -7.71
C GLY A 106 -4.97 -7.82 -7.74
N LYS A 107 -5.63 -7.87 -8.91
CA LYS A 107 -7.01 -7.41 -9.07
C LYS A 107 -8.02 -8.24 -8.28
N ALA A 108 -7.76 -9.53 -8.13
CA ALA A 108 -8.56 -10.44 -7.31
C ALA A 108 -8.27 -10.31 -5.79
N GLY A 109 -7.33 -9.45 -5.40
CA GLY A 109 -6.96 -9.23 -4.00
C GLY A 109 -6.15 -10.37 -3.38
N LEU A 110 -5.54 -11.24 -4.17
CA LEU A 110 -4.69 -12.31 -3.66
C LEU A 110 -3.40 -11.77 -3.04
N VAL A 111 -2.90 -10.68 -3.60
CA VAL A 111 -1.63 -10.06 -3.24
C VAL A 111 -1.71 -8.55 -3.44
N TRP A 112 -0.95 -7.79 -2.66
CA TRP A 112 -0.84 -6.35 -2.83
C TRP A 112 -0.07 -6.03 -4.12
N ARG A 113 -0.79 -5.56 -5.14
CA ARG A 113 -0.23 -5.11 -6.42
C ARG A 113 -1.07 -3.99 -6.99
N VAL A 114 -0.43 -2.94 -7.48
CA VAL A 114 -1.07 -1.96 -8.35
C VAL A 114 -0.94 -2.46 -9.79
N ALA A 115 -2.01 -3.05 -10.28
CA ALA A 115 -2.05 -3.72 -11.56
C ALA A 115 -2.39 -2.76 -12.71
N GLN A 116 -1.83 -3.05 -13.89
CA GLN A 116 -2.21 -2.37 -15.13
C GLN A 116 -3.57 -2.89 -15.62
N ALA A 117 -4.40 -2.02 -16.17
CA ALA A 117 -5.66 -2.43 -16.77
C ALA A 117 -5.46 -3.41 -17.93
N THR A 118 -6.47 -4.21 -18.18
CA THR A 118 -6.53 -5.06 -19.38
C THR A 118 -6.99 -4.21 -20.56
N LYS A 119 -6.31 -4.32 -21.70
CA LYS A 119 -6.66 -3.59 -22.91
C LYS A 119 -7.55 -4.42 -23.83
N GLU A 120 -8.43 -3.77 -24.57
CA GLU A 120 -9.34 -4.45 -25.52
C GLU A 120 -8.61 -5.14 -26.66
N GLU A 121 -7.44 -4.63 -27.07
CA GLU A 121 -6.58 -5.29 -28.07
C GLU A 121 -5.95 -6.60 -27.58
N GLU A 122 -5.91 -6.81 -26.26
CA GLU A 122 -5.38 -8.03 -25.62
C GLU A 122 -6.50 -9.04 -25.33
N VAL A 123 -7.64 -8.53 -24.89
CA VAL A 123 -8.84 -9.33 -24.57
C VAL A 123 -10.04 -8.66 -25.22
N GLY A 124 -10.44 -9.16 -26.38
CA GLY A 124 -11.61 -8.63 -27.07
C GLY A 124 -12.92 -9.10 -26.45
N LYS A 125 -14.03 -8.47 -26.82
CA LYS A 125 -15.38 -8.82 -26.34
C LYS A 125 -15.73 -10.30 -26.61
N GLN A 126 -15.26 -10.85 -27.73
CA GLN A 126 -15.46 -12.26 -28.12
C GLN A 126 -14.72 -13.24 -27.18
N ASP A 127 -13.77 -12.79 -26.40
CA ASP A 127 -13.00 -13.59 -25.45
C ASP A 127 -13.64 -13.59 -24.05
N CYS A 128 -14.66 -12.76 -23.84
CA CYS A 128 -15.40 -12.63 -22.58
C CYS A 128 -16.60 -13.59 -22.56
N TYR A 129 -16.74 -14.31 -21.46
CA TYR A 129 -17.92 -15.15 -21.24
C TYR A 129 -19.09 -14.30 -20.75
N SER A 130 -20.28 -14.46 -21.35
CA SER A 130 -21.48 -13.83 -20.83
C SER A 130 -22.05 -14.59 -19.62
N LEU A 131 -22.83 -13.91 -18.77
CA LEU A 131 -23.53 -14.55 -17.64
C LEU A 131 -24.43 -15.70 -18.09
N SER A 132 -25.02 -15.61 -19.29
CA SER A 132 -25.87 -16.68 -19.84
C SER A 132 -25.09 -17.98 -20.14
N GLN A 133 -23.76 -17.91 -20.22
CA GLN A 133 -22.88 -19.05 -20.42
C GLN A 133 -22.35 -19.63 -19.10
N VAL A 134 -22.71 -19.06 -17.95
CA VAL A 134 -22.29 -19.53 -16.63
C VAL A 134 -23.40 -20.37 -15.99
N ILE A 135 -23.07 -21.60 -15.64
CA ILE A 135 -23.99 -22.50 -14.93
C ILE A 135 -23.42 -22.75 -13.53
N ASN A 136 -24.15 -22.32 -12.51
CA ASN A 136 -23.76 -22.57 -11.13
C ASN A 136 -24.19 -23.98 -10.68
N LEU A 137 -23.22 -24.85 -10.52
CA LEU A 137 -23.42 -26.26 -10.13
C LEU A 137 -23.15 -26.51 -8.65
N THR A 138 -23.07 -25.49 -7.82
CA THR A 138 -22.72 -25.62 -6.38
C THR A 138 -23.69 -26.53 -5.64
N LYS A 139 -24.99 -26.46 -5.94
CA LYS A 139 -26.02 -27.32 -5.31
C LYS A 139 -25.93 -28.78 -5.74
N GLN A 140 -25.40 -29.07 -6.93
CA GLN A 140 -25.17 -30.41 -7.47
C GLN A 140 -23.88 -31.05 -6.94
N TYR A 141 -23.00 -30.27 -6.32
CA TYR A 141 -21.77 -30.74 -5.74
C TYR A 141 -22.03 -31.23 -4.30
N THR A 142 -22.35 -32.52 -4.19
CA THR A 142 -22.81 -33.16 -2.95
C THR A 142 -21.84 -34.24 -2.48
N GLY A 143 -21.94 -34.62 -1.21
CA GLY A 143 -21.13 -35.68 -0.58
C GLY A 143 -20.51 -35.23 0.74
N HIS A 144 -19.88 -36.17 1.42
CA HIS A 144 -19.21 -35.96 2.72
C HIS A 144 -17.72 -35.64 2.56
N SER A 145 -17.05 -35.38 3.67
CA SER A 145 -15.64 -34.95 3.72
C SER A 145 -14.66 -35.84 2.96
N ASN A 146 -14.98 -37.12 2.79
CA ASN A 146 -14.09 -38.11 2.16
C ASN A 146 -14.36 -38.34 0.66
N GLY A 147 -15.29 -37.61 0.05
CA GLY A 147 -15.55 -37.68 -1.38
C GLY A 147 -16.78 -36.87 -1.77
N LYS A 148 -16.58 -35.83 -2.55
CA LYS A 148 -17.69 -35.07 -3.15
C LYS A 148 -17.80 -35.39 -4.61
N THR A 149 -19.01 -35.61 -5.05
CA THR A 149 -19.33 -35.91 -6.45
C THR A 149 -20.14 -34.78 -7.04
N LEU A 150 -19.84 -34.44 -8.28
CA LEU A 150 -20.63 -33.53 -9.10
C LEU A 150 -21.36 -34.36 -10.16
N THR A 151 -22.68 -34.31 -10.13
CA THR A 151 -23.52 -34.90 -11.19
C THR A 151 -24.42 -33.81 -11.76
N ALA A 152 -24.27 -33.52 -13.03
CA ALA A 152 -25.03 -32.49 -13.71
C ALA A 152 -25.22 -32.86 -15.20
N THR A 153 -26.38 -32.48 -15.74
CA THR A 153 -26.63 -32.50 -17.17
C THR A 153 -26.34 -31.12 -17.74
N LEU A 154 -25.43 -31.07 -18.71
CA LEU A 154 -25.04 -29.82 -19.36
C LEU A 154 -25.62 -29.74 -20.78
N PRO A 155 -25.94 -28.57 -21.30
CA PRO A 155 -26.27 -28.36 -22.68
C PRO A 155 -25.16 -28.86 -23.59
N LYS A 156 -25.49 -29.22 -24.84
CA LYS A 156 -24.50 -29.66 -25.84
C LYS A 156 -23.46 -28.53 -26.06
N GLY A 157 -22.18 -28.86 -25.93
CA GLY A 157 -21.09 -27.89 -26.11
C GLY A 157 -19.78 -28.33 -25.45
N LYS A 158 -18.79 -27.45 -25.49
CA LYS A 158 -17.54 -27.59 -24.75
C LYS A 158 -17.63 -26.76 -23.48
N TRP A 159 -17.37 -27.37 -22.35
CA TRP A 159 -17.50 -26.71 -21.04
C TRP A 159 -16.16 -26.68 -20.30
N LYS A 160 -15.94 -25.61 -19.60
CA LYS A 160 -14.88 -25.49 -18.59
C LYS A 160 -15.50 -25.61 -17.22
N LEU A 161 -15.06 -26.60 -16.45
CA LEU A 161 -15.50 -26.77 -15.07
C LEU A 161 -14.54 -26.03 -14.14
N LEU A 162 -15.08 -25.10 -13.36
CA LEU A 162 -14.33 -24.39 -12.33
C LEU A 162 -14.77 -24.92 -10.95
N ARG A 163 -13.82 -25.39 -10.16
CA ARG A 163 -14.00 -25.65 -8.75
C ARG A 163 -13.28 -24.55 -7.97
N MET A 164 -14.05 -23.67 -7.37
CA MET A 164 -13.53 -22.58 -6.57
C MET A 164 -13.78 -22.85 -5.08
N GLY A 165 -12.85 -22.43 -4.25
CA GLY A 165 -12.92 -22.60 -2.82
C GLY A 165 -12.02 -21.59 -2.12
N HIS A 166 -12.03 -21.60 -0.80
CA HIS A 166 -11.12 -20.80 -0.01
C HIS A 166 -10.48 -21.67 1.09
N THR A 167 -9.30 -21.26 1.49
CA THR A 167 -8.52 -21.88 2.57
C THR A 167 -7.87 -20.79 3.41
N ALA A 168 -7.23 -21.17 4.50
CA ALA A 168 -6.40 -20.24 5.26
C ALA A 168 -5.27 -19.69 4.36
N THR A 169 -4.90 -18.43 4.56
CA THR A 169 -3.78 -17.81 3.84
C THR A 169 -2.44 -18.46 4.17
N GLY A 170 -2.36 -19.14 5.32
CA GLY A 170 -1.13 -19.75 5.83
C GLY A 170 -0.23 -18.77 6.58
N HIS A 171 -0.56 -17.50 6.59
CA HIS A 171 0.20 -16.50 7.35
C HIS A 171 0.11 -16.75 8.85
N THR A 172 1.23 -16.56 9.51
CA THR A 172 1.37 -16.69 10.95
C THR A 172 1.88 -15.38 11.54
N ASN A 173 1.51 -15.13 12.79
CA ASN A 173 2.10 -14.05 13.55
C ASN A 173 3.58 -14.28 13.83
N ALA A 174 4.32 -13.22 14.07
CA ALA A 174 5.75 -13.22 14.36
C ALA A 174 6.05 -13.17 15.86
N THR A 175 5.29 -13.88 16.69
CA THR A 175 5.53 -13.93 18.14
C THR A 175 6.69 -14.84 18.50
N ALA A 176 7.34 -14.52 19.62
CA ALA A 176 8.36 -15.38 20.21
C ALA A 176 7.75 -16.59 20.96
N GLY A 177 8.54 -17.65 21.12
CA GLY A 177 8.20 -18.82 21.90
C GLY A 177 7.02 -19.63 21.35
N GLY A 178 6.13 -20.08 22.22
CA GLY A 178 4.97 -20.91 21.88
C GLY A 178 3.75 -20.15 21.37
N GLY A 179 3.84 -18.86 21.17
CA GLY A 179 2.72 -18.02 20.72
C GLY A 179 2.46 -18.02 19.21
N LYS A 180 3.31 -18.66 18.42
CA LYS A 180 3.19 -18.70 16.96
C LYS A 180 1.93 -19.46 16.53
N GLY A 181 1.09 -18.84 15.73
CA GLY A 181 -0.13 -19.44 15.20
C GLY A 181 -0.61 -18.74 13.94
N LEU A 182 -1.65 -19.29 13.31
CA LEU A 182 -2.27 -18.68 12.15
C LEU A 182 -2.94 -17.34 12.51
N GLU A 183 -2.81 -16.38 11.62
CA GLU A 183 -3.56 -15.13 11.69
C GLU A 183 -5.07 -15.37 11.70
N CYS A 184 -5.82 -14.53 12.42
CA CYS A 184 -7.27 -14.63 12.49
C CYS A 184 -7.93 -14.17 11.17
N ASP A 185 -9.17 -14.64 10.92
CA ASP A 185 -10.01 -14.08 9.85
C ASP A 185 -10.41 -12.63 10.20
N LYS A 186 -9.78 -11.68 9.52
CA LYS A 186 -9.93 -10.24 9.79
C LYS A 186 -11.24 -9.64 9.27
N PHE A 187 -11.98 -10.39 8.46
CA PHE A 187 -13.34 -10.02 8.01
C PHE A 187 -14.44 -10.58 8.93
N ASN A 188 -14.06 -11.24 10.02
CA ASN A 188 -14.99 -11.82 10.97
C ASN A 188 -14.84 -11.16 12.35
N PRO A 189 -15.82 -10.37 12.81
CA PRO A 189 -15.69 -9.66 14.08
C PRO A 189 -15.51 -10.59 15.29
N LYS A 190 -16.04 -11.83 15.23
CA LYS A 190 -15.87 -12.79 16.31
C LYS A 190 -14.44 -13.31 16.45
N THR A 191 -13.73 -13.48 15.33
CA THR A 191 -12.34 -13.96 15.39
C THR A 191 -11.38 -12.84 15.78
N VAL A 192 -11.63 -11.61 15.33
CA VAL A 192 -10.88 -10.42 15.77
C VAL A 192 -11.07 -10.22 17.28
N ARG A 193 -12.31 -10.28 17.77
CA ARG A 193 -12.60 -10.19 19.21
C ARG A 193 -11.92 -11.32 20.00
N LYS A 194 -11.94 -12.55 19.49
CA LYS A 194 -11.27 -13.69 20.12
C LYS A 194 -9.75 -13.49 20.21
N GLN A 195 -9.13 -12.91 19.18
CA GLN A 195 -7.72 -12.56 19.20
C GLN A 195 -7.43 -11.55 20.31
N PHE A 196 -8.22 -10.50 20.41
CA PHE A 196 -8.10 -9.49 21.46
C PHE A 196 -8.28 -10.11 22.86
N ASP A 197 -9.34 -10.89 23.07
CA ASP A 197 -9.66 -11.50 24.37
C ASP A 197 -8.58 -12.46 24.87
N ASN A 198 -7.93 -13.20 23.95
CA ASN A 198 -6.89 -14.17 24.30
C ASN A 198 -5.48 -13.59 24.36
N TRP A 199 -5.30 -12.37 23.95
CA TRP A 199 -4.00 -11.68 23.97
C TRP A 199 -4.04 -10.44 24.86
N TYR A 200 -4.46 -9.31 24.32
CA TYR A 200 -4.37 -8.02 25.01
C TYR A 200 -5.20 -7.98 26.30
N ALA A 201 -6.43 -8.46 26.28
CA ALA A 201 -7.30 -8.48 27.44
C ALA A 201 -6.73 -9.33 28.59
N GLN A 202 -5.83 -10.28 28.29
CA GLN A 202 -5.20 -11.11 29.35
C GLN A 202 -4.33 -10.28 30.31
N ALA A 203 -3.83 -9.14 29.88
CA ALA A 203 -3.12 -8.22 30.77
C ALA A 203 -4.04 -7.72 31.92
N PHE A 204 -5.32 -7.49 31.64
CA PHE A 204 -6.32 -7.08 32.63
C PHE A 204 -6.85 -8.24 33.47
N VAL A 205 -6.92 -9.43 32.89
CA VAL A 205 -7.45 -10.63 33.56
C VAL A 205 -6.41 -11.23 34.53
N LYS A 206 -5.14 -11.26 34.13
CA LYS A 206 -4.05 -11.92 34.89
C LYS A 206 -3.34 -11.02 35.89
N THR A 207 -3.63 -9.73 35.87
CA THR A 207 -3.09 -8.76 36.84
C THR A 207 -4.23 -8.16 37.66
N ASN A 208 -3.91 -7.28 38.60
CA ASN A 208 -4.95 -6.52 39.28
C ASN A 208 -5.65 -5.58 38.27
N PRO A 209 -6.98 -5.73 38.03
CA PRO A 209 -7.69 -4.95 37.00
C PRO A 209 -7.64 -3.44 37.21
N GLU A 210 -7.63 -2.95 38.47
CA GLU A 210 -7.55 -1.53 38.77
C GLU A 210 -6.17 -0.96 38.43
N ILE A 211 -5.11 -1.70 38.72
CA ILE A 211 -3.75 -1.32 38.35
C ILE A 211 -3.61 -1.37 36.84
N ALA A 212 -4.09 -2.41 36.18
CA ALA A 212 -4.04 -2.53 34.73
C ALA A 212 -4.72 -1.34 34.03
N ARG A 213 -5.96 -0.98 34.42
CA ARG A 213 -6.69 0.17 33.86
C ARG A 213 -6.00 1.51 34.15
N ARG A 214 -5.29 1.63 35.25
CA ARG A 214 -4.54 2.84 35.59
C ARG A 214 -3.27 2.98 34.74
N VAL A 215 -2.61 1.87 34.43
CA VAL A 215 -1.29 1.85 33.78
C VAL A 215 -1.38 1.67 32.28
N LEU A 216 -2.20 0.71 31.79
CA LEU A 216 -2.36 0.42 30.38
C LEU A 216 -3.35 1.41 29.76
N LYS A 217 -2.84 2.40 29.03
CA LYS A 217 -3.63 3.46 28.38
C LYS A 217 -3.73 3.33 26.88
N TYR A 218 -2.89 2.51 26.29
CA TYR A 218 -2.82 2.36 24.85
C TYR A 218 -2.85 0.89 24.45
N MET A 219 -3.64 0.58 23.44
CA MET A 219 -3.55 -0.66 22.68
C MET A 219 -2.91 -0.33 21.34
N HIS A 220 -1.90 -1.07 20.95
CA HIS A 220 -1.18 -0.86 19.71
C HIS A 220 -1.30 -2.07 18.78
N VAL A 221 -1.50 -1.80 17.51
CA VAL A 221 -1.36 -2.74 16.41
C VAL A 221 -0.23 -2.24 15.52
N ASP A 222 0.82 -3.02 15.50
CA ASP A 222 2.02 -2.79 14.71
C ASP A 222 1.76 -2.93 13.20
N SER A 223 2.76 -2.78 12.37
CA SER A 223 2.64 -2.84 10.93
C SER A 223 1.95 -4.13 10.47
N TRP A 224 1.12 -4.01 9.43
CA TRP A 224 0.42 -5.17 8.88
C TRP A 224 1.37 -6.00 8.02
N GLU A 225 1.89 -7.09 8.57
CA GLU A 225 2.88 -7.93 7.93
C GLU A 225 2.40 -9.35 7.60
N CYS A 226 1.12 -9.57 7.58
CA CYS A 226 0.51 -10.87 7.36
C CYS A 226 -0.13 -11.05 5.97
N GLY A 227 0.30 -10.25 5.00
CA GLY A 227 -0.16 -10.35 3.61
C GLY A 227 -1.63 -10.01 3.40
N SER A 228 -2.18 -10.41 2.28
CA SER A 228 -3.56 -10.12 1.89
C SER A 228 -4.52 -11.26 2.25
N GLN A 229 -5.73 -10.87 2.60
CA GLN A 229 -6.92 -11.74 2.71
C GLN A 229 -7.98 -11.23 1.75
N ASN A 230 -8.51 -12.08 0.88
CA ASN A 230 -9.50 -11.67 -0.13
C ASN A 230 -10.85 -12.36 -0.01
N TRP A 231 -10.98 -13.32 0.90
CA TRP A 231 -12.22 -14.09 1.04
C TRP A 231 -12.45 -14.60 2.46
N ASN A 232 -13.71 -14.79 2.82
CA ASN A 232 -14.19 -15.62 3.92
C ASN A 232 -15.61 -16.11 3.64
N LYS A 233 -16.21 -16.86 4.56
CA LYS A 233 -17.57 -17.42 4.40
C LYS A 233 -18.67 -16.36 4.22
N ARG A 234 -18.45 -15.11 4.63
CA ARG A 234 -19.42 -14.02 4.55
C ARG A 234 -19.11 -13.01 3.44
N PHE A 235 -18.00 -13.15 2.74
CA PHE A 235 -17.53 -12.15 1.79
C PHE A 235 -18.57 -11.83 0.71
N ALA A 236 -19.19 -12.85 0.10
CA ALA A 236 -20.21 -12.62 -0.92
C ALA A 236 -21.43 -11.85 -0.40
N ILE A 237 -21.83 -12.12 0.85
CA ILE A 237 -22.93 -11.40 1.51
C ILE A 237 -22.56 -9.94 1.76
N GLU A 238 -21.36 -9.69 2.27
CA GLU A 238 -20.87 -8.34 2.53
C GLU A 238 -20.65 -7.57 1.21
N PHE A 239 -20.17 -8.24 0.17
CA PHE A 239 -20.06 -7.67 -1.18
C PHE A 239 -21.44 -7.22 -1.69
N GLN A 240 -22.43 -8.12 -1.68
CA GLN A 240 -23.80 -7.80 -2.14
C GLN A 240 -24.40 -6.62 -1.36
N LYS A 241 -24.21 -6.60 -0.03
CA LYS A 241 -24.66 -5.51 0.82
C LYS A 241 -24.04 -4.16 0.44
N ARG A 242 -22.77 -4.16 0.10
CA ARG A 242 -21.99 -2.94 -0.18
C ARG A 242 -22.07 -2.49 -1.64
N ARG A 243 -22.13 -3.44 -2.57
CA ARG A 243 -22.12 -3.17 -4.02
C ARG A 243 -23.49 -3.22 -4.67
N GLY A 244 -24.50 -3.81 -4.03
CA GLY A 244 -25.86 -3.88 -4.52
C GLY A 244 -26.16 -5.01 -5.50
N TYR A 245 -25.20 -5.91 -5.77
CA TYR A 245 -25.39 -7.04 -6.67
C TYR A 245 -24.65 -8.30 -6.19
N ASP A 246 -25.06 -9.48 -6.73
CA ASP A 246 -24.47 -10.77 -6.37
C ASP A 246 -23.13 -11.01 -7.08
N LEU A 247 -22.08 -11.32 -6.31
CA LEU A 247 -20.76 -11.65 -6.82
C LEU A 247 -20.67 -13.08 -7.36
N MET A 248 -21.51 -13.99 -6.90
CA MET A 248 -21.36 -15.43 -7.17
C MET A 248 -21.33 -15.79 -8.66
N PRO A 249 -22.14 -15.18 -9.54
CA PRO A 249 -22.03 -15.46 -10.99
C PRO A 249 -20.71 -15.00 -11.61
N TYR A 250 -20.02 -14.05 -10.97
CA TYR A 250 -18.78 -13.45 -11.45
C TYR A 250 -17.52 -14.06 -10.84
N LEU A 251 -17.64 -15.13 -10.05
CA LEU A 251 -16.46 -15.80 -9.47
C LEU A 251 -15.35 -16.15 -10.49
N PRO A 252 -15.63 -16.48 -11.76
CA PRO A 252 -14.58 -16.73 -12.75
C PRO A 252 -13.56 -15.57 -12.88
N LEU A 253 -13.98 -14.32 -12.60
CA LEU A 253 -13.08 -13.15 -12.60
C LEU A 253 -11.94 -13.29 -11.58
N LEU A 254 -12.21 -13.93 -10.43
CA LEU A 254 -11.18 -14.16 -9.40
C LEU A 254 -10.14 -15.21 -9.82
N ALA A 255 -10.34 -15.86 -10.96
CA ALA A 255 -9.38 -16.72 -11.64
C ALA A 255 -8.87 -16.08 -12.96
N GLY A 256 -9.08 -14.79 -13.13
CA GLY A 256 -8.64 -14.03 -14.30
C GLY A 256 -9.44 -14.31 -15.58
N ILE A 257 -10.56 -15.02 -15.52
CA ILE A 257 -11.38 -15.33 -16.70
C ILE A 257 -12.26 -14.12 -17.00
N PRO A 258 -12.12 -13.48 -18.18
CA PRO A 258 -12.89 -12.28 -18.51
C PRO A 258 -14.37 -12.60 -18.72
N MET A 259 -15.24 -11.70 -18.24
CA MET A 259 -16.69 -11.85 -18.30
C MET A 259 -17.37 -10.57 -18.82
N GLU A 260 -18.44 -10.73 -19.59
CA GLU A 260 -19.25 -9.67 -20.20
C GLU A 260 -18.45 -8.76 -21.16
N SER A 261 -17.55 -7.98 -20.61
CA SER A 261 -16.58 -7.14 -21.30
C SER A 261 -15.36 -6.92 -20.40
N VAL A 262 -14.27 -6.41 -20.97
CA VAL A 262 -13.09 -6.01 -20.21
C VAL A 262 -13.46 -4.94 -19.18
N GLU A 263 -14.18 -3.90 -19.59
CA GLU A 263 -14.62 -2.81 -18.72
C GLU A 263 -15.44 -3.33 -17.53
N GLN A 264 -16.43 -4.20 -17.78
CA GLN A 264 -17.25 -4.78 -16.72
C GLN A 264 -16.43 -5.70 -15.80
N SER A 265 -15.51 -6.47 -16.36
CA SER A 265 -14.61 -7.33 -15.58
C SER A 265 -13.72 -6.52 -14.65
N GLU A 266 -13.09 -5.45 -15.15
CA GLU A 266 -12.25 -4.55 -14.37
C GLU A 266 -13.06 -3.84 -13.27
N LYS A 267 -14.27 -3.39 -13.59
CA LYS A 267 -15.19 -2.77 -12.62
C LYS A 267 -15.52 -3.72 -11.47
N ILE A 268 -15.89 -4.96 -11.75
CA ILE A 268 -16.24 -5.94 -10.71
C ILE A 268 -15.04 -6.27 -9.83
N LEU A 269 -13.85 -6.43 -10.41
CA LEU A 269 -12.63 -6.66 -9.65
C LEU A 269 -12.22 -5.44 -8.81
N ARG A 270 -12.51 -4.22 -9.26
CA ARG A 270 -12.39 -3.01 -8.45
C ARG A 270 -13.35 -3.05 -7.26
N ASP A 271 -14.61 -3.42 -7.48
CA ASP A 271 -15.61 -3.56 -6.43
C ASP A 271 -15.20 -4.62 -5.38
N VAL A 272 -14.55 -5.71 -5.82
CA VAL A 272 -13.96 -6.72 -4.91
C VAL A 272 -12.89 -6.09 -4.02
N ARG A 273 -11.89 -5.41 -4.59
CA ARG A 273 -10.82 -4.77 -3.82
C ARG A 273 -11.34 -3.68 -2.88
N THR A 274 -12.29 -2.89 -3.35
CA THR A 274 -12.94 -1.87 -2.50
C THR A 274 -13.67 -2.52 -1.32
N THR A 275 -14.36 -3.63 -1.55
CA THR A 275 -15.02 -4.39 -0.48
C THR A 275 -14.02 -4.95 0.53
N ILE A 276 -12.87 -5.46 0.07
CA ILE A 276 -11.78 -5.92 0.93
C ILE A 276 -11.28 -4.77 1.82
N SER A 277 -10.97 -3.63 1.21
CA SER A 277 -10.49 -2.44 1.92
C SER A 277 -11.47 -1.94 2.98
N GLU A 278 -12.76 -1.87 2.63
CA GLU A 278 -13.81 -1.48 3.58
C GLU A 278 -13.95 -2.49 4.74
N LEU A 279 -13.87 -3.79 4.48
CA LEU A 279 -13.96 -4.82 5.52
C LEU A 279 -12.78 -4.78 6.49
N VAL A 280 -11.58 -4.48 6.01
CA VAL A 280 -10.42 -4.26 6.89
C VAL A 280 -10.74 -3.15 7.91
N VAL A 281 -11.30 -2.06 7.44
CA VAL A 281 -11.59 -0.89 8.29
C VAL A 281 -12.80 -1.13 9.19
N ASP A 282 -13.92 -1.58 8.62
CA ASP A 282 -15.20 -1.68 9.32
C ASP A 282 -15.29 -2.91 10.23
N VAL A 283 -14.44 -3.90 10.05
CA VAL A 283 -14.41 -5.10 10.88
C VAL A 283 -13.16 -5.13 11.75
N PHE A 284 -11.97 -5.24 11.16
CA PHE A 284 -10.76 -5.42 11.95
C PHE A 284 -10.48 -4.20 12.85
N TYR A 285 -10.33 -3.02 12.25
CA TYR A 285 -10.03 -1.81 13.02
C TYR A 285 -11.19 -1.36 13.91
N GLN A 286 -12.43 -1.47 13.43
CA GLN A 286 -13.59 -1.10 14.24
C GLN A 286 -13.72 -1.96 15.50
N VAL A 287 -13.61 -3.29 15.37
CA VAL A 287 -13.69 -4.19 16.53
C VAL A 287 -12.58 -3.90 17.54
N LEU A 288 -11.35 -3.66 17.07
CA LEU A 288 -10.24 -3.33 17.96
C LEU A 288 -10.43 -1.97 18.65
N THR A 289 -10.97 -0.98 17.93
CA THR A 289 -11.35 0.32 18.52
C THR A 289 -12.38 0.15 19.64
N ASP A 290 -13.40 -0.66 19.39
CA ASP A 290 -14.45 -0.92 20.38
C ASP A 290 -13.88 -1.68 21.58
N CYS A 291 -13.03 -2.67 21.35
CA CYS A 291 -12.33 -3.39 22.40
C CYS A 291 -11.43 -2.47 23.25
N ALA A 292 -10.68 -1.56 22.63
CA ALA A 292 -9.83 -0.62 23.36
C ALA A 292 -10.66 0.26 24.28
N LYS A 293 -11.79 0.77 23.81
CA LYS A 293 -12.73 1.59 24.60
C LYS A 293 -13.30 0.85 25.80
N GLU A 294 -13.60 -0.45 25.69
CA GLU A 294 -14.08 -1.26 26.81
C GLU A 294 -13.08 -1.31 27.98
N TYR A 295 -11.81 -1.07 27.72
CA TYR A 295 -10.72 -1.07 28.71
C TYR A 295 -10.16 0.33 29.01
N ASP A 296 -10.85 1.40 28.59
CA ASP A 296 -10.41 2.79 28.75
C ASP A 296 -9.04 3.07 28.11
N CYS A 297 -8.76 2.40 26.99
CA CYS A 297 -7.54 2.54 26.21
C CYS A 297 -7.80 3.34 24.94
N GLN A 298 -6.81 4.13 24.52
CA GLN A 298 -6.74 4.67 23.17
C GLN A 298 -6.15 3.61 22.22
N PHE A 299 -6.63 3.60 20.99
CA PHE A 299 -6.16 2.67 19.98
C PHE A 299 -5.13 3.33 19.05
N SER A 300 -3.93 2.78 19.03
CA SER A 300 -2.83 3.16 18.16
C SER A 300 -2.65 2.10 17.07
N ALA A 301 -2.40 2.51 15.84
CA ALA A 301 -2.08 1.57 14.78
C ALA A 301 -1.16 2.17 13.72
N GLU A 302 -0.32 1.32 13.17
CA GLU A 302 0.51 1.61 12.01
C GLU A 302 -0.21 1.36 10.68
N CYS A 303 0.51 1.50 9.57
CA CYS A 303 -0.03 1.36 8.24
C CYS A 303 -0.34 -0.10 7.87
N VAL A 304 -1.27 -0.29 6.95
CA VAL A 304 -1.67 -1.62 6.44
C VAL A 304 -1.08 -1.95 5.08
N ALA A 305 -0.56 -0.97 4.36
CA ALA A 305 0.10 -1.14 3.07
C ALA A 305 1.63 -1.22 3.27
N PRO A 306 2.37 -1.87 2.37
CA PRO A 306 1.90 -2.51 1.14
C PRO A 306 1.79 -4.05 1.25
N THR A 307 1.17 -4.59 2.25
CA THR A 307 0.97 -6.04 2.38
C THR A 307 -0.50 -6.46 2.27
N MET A 308 -1.43 -5.61 2.73
CA MET A 308 -2.87 -5.83 2.60
C MET A 308 -3.46 -4.93 1.51
N VAL A 309 -4.30 -5.49 0.66
CA VAL A 309 -5.03 -4.73 -0.38
C VAL A 309 -6.02 -3.78 0.29
N SER A 310 -5.61 -2.52 0.44
CA SER A 310 -6.37 -1.50 1.15
C SER A 310 -6.10 -0.08 0.63
N ASP A 311 -6.91 0.86 1.10
CA ASP A 311 -6.61 2.28 1.09
C ASP A 311 -5.75 2.60 2.31
N GLY A 312 -4.51 3.03 2.11
CA GLY A 312 -3.52 3.26 3.17
C GLY A 312 -3.92 4.34 4.19
N LEU A 313 -4.89 5.20 3.86
CA LEU A 313 -5.36 6.25 4.77
C LEU A 313 -6.65 5.85 5.51
N LEU A 314 -7.48 4.98 4.93
CA LEU A 314 -8.86 4.81 5.37
C LEU A 314 -8.99 4.26 6.81
N HIS A 315 -8.09 3.38 7.22
CA HIS A 315 -8.14 2.78 8.57
C HIS A 315 -7.90 3.80 9.69
N TYR A 316 -7.19 4.90 9.42
CA TYR A 316 -6.94 5.95 10.40
C TYR A 316 -8.21 6.69 10.85
N GLN A 317 -9.34 6.56 10.13
CA GLN A 317 -10.62 7.04 10.65
C GLN A 317 -11.03 6.35 11.96
N LYS A 318 -10.66 5.09 12.16
CA LYS A 318 -10.99 4.29 13.35
C LYS A 318 -9.94 4.39 14.45
N VAL A 319 -8.72 4.69 14.09
CA VAL A 319 -7.57 4.75 15.00
C VAL A 319 -7.55 6.08 15.74
N ASP A 320 -7.31 6.05 17.05
CA ASP A 320 -7.17 7.29 17.83
C ASP A 320 -5.81 7.94 17.61
N LEU A 321 -4.78 7.14 17.43
CA LEU A 321 -3.38 7.53 17.34
C LEU A 321 -2.73 6.95 16.10
N PRO A 322 -2.86 7.61 14.94
CA PRO A 322 -2.17 7.21 13.70
C PRO A 322 -0.66 7.14 13.90
N MET A 323 -0.04 6.10 13.36
CA MET A 323 1.40 5.88 13.45
C MET A 323 1.98 5.52 12.08
N GLY A 324 3.13 6.08 11.78
CA GLY A 324 3.97 5.72 10.64
C GLY A 324 5.29 5.15 11.13
N GLU A 325 6.25 4.96 10.23
CA GLU A 325 7.53 4.34 10.52
C GLU A 325 8.63 5.00 9.70
N PHE A 326 9.78 5.29 10.34
CA PHE A 326 10.97 5.73 9.62
C PHE A 326 12.21 4.99 10.10
N TRP A 327 13.10 4.71 9.15
CA TRP A 327 14.25 3.86 9.35
C TRP A 327 15.55 4.63 9.40
N LEU A 328 16.51 4.10 10.16
CA LEU A 328 17.86 4.56 10.28
C LEU A 328 18.79 3.65 9.46
N ASN A 329 19.84 4.21 8.86
CA ASN A 329 20.89 3.44 8.17
C ASN A 329 20.40 2.44 7.10
N SER A 330 19.19 2.64 6.58
CA SER A 330 18.62 1.71 5.62
C SER A 330 18.49 2.33 4.23
N PRO A 331 19.35 1.95 3.30
CA PRO A 331 19.23 2.42 1.91
C PRO A 331 18.02 1.83 1.20
N THR A 332 17.37 0.90 1.84
CA THR A 332 16.39 0.01 1.25
C THR A 332 15.01 0.17 1.86
N HIS A 333 14.92 0.67 3.07
CA HIS A 333 13.69 0.79 3.83
C HIS A 333 13.49 2.22 4.31
N ASP A 334 13.62 3.17 3.39
CA ASP A 334 13.08 4.50 3.64
C ASP A 334 11.57 4.42 3.38
N LYS A 335 10.78 4.63 4.41
CA LYS A 335 9.32 4.48 4.37
C LYS A 335 8.58 5.83 4.40
N PRO A 336 8.86 6.76 3.46
CA PRO A 336 8.18 8.04 3.44
C PRO A 336 6.67 7.91 3.20
N ASN A 337 6.22 6.87 2.51
CA ASN A 337 4.79 6.61 2.35
C ASN A 337 4.11 6.28 3.68
N ASP A 338 4.75 5.46 4.53
CA ASP A 338 4.19 5.08 5.84
C ASP A 338 4.01 6.32 6.71
N MET A 339 5.00 7.23 6.68
CA MET A 339 4.91 8.52 7.35
C MET A 339 3.79 9.40 6.81
N LEU A 340 3.71 9.55 5.48
CA LEU A 340 2.71 10.40 4.84
C LEU A 340 1.30 9.83 4.92
N ASP A 341 1.14 8.49 4.92
CA ASP A 341 -0.16 7.85 5.17
C ASP A 341 -0.67 8.20 6.57
N ALA A 342 0.18 8.11 7.59
CA ALA A 342 -0.19 8.46 8.96
C ALA A 342 -0.47 9.96 9.12
N ILE A 343 0.37 10.83 8.55
CA ILE A 343 0.22 12.28 8.64
C ILE A 343 -1.05 12.74 7.92
N SER A 344 -1.21 12.40 6.65
CA SER A 344 -2.41 12.78 5.89
C SER A 344 -3.67 12.14 6.48
N GLY A 345 -3.61 10.86 6.89
CA GLY A 345 -4.70 10.17 7.56
C GLY A 345 -5.11 10.86 8.87
N ALA A 346 -4.14 11.30 9.68
CA ALA A 346 -4.42 12.06 10.89
C ALA A 346 -5.12 13.39 10.58
N HIS A 347 -4.60 14.16 9.64
CA HIS A 347 -5.15 15.47 9.29
C HIS A 347 -6.58 15.36 8.75
N ILE A 348 -6.83 14.46 7.79
CA ILE A 348 -8.17 14.32 7.19
C ILE A 348 -9.21 13.77 8.16
N TYR A 349 -8.81 12.95 9.14
CA TYR A 349 -9.71 12.40 10.16
C TYR A 349 -9.68 13.14 11.50
N GLY A 350 -9.00 14.29 11.56
CA GLY A 350 -8.99 15.19 12.73
C GLY A 350 -8.28 14.63 13.96
N LYS A 351 -7.16 13.93 13.76
CA LYS A 351 -6.32 13.40 14.84
C LYS A 351 -5.13 14.33 15.04
N ASN A 352 -4.93 14.80 16.29
CA ASN A 352 -3.86 15.75 16.59
C ASN A 352 -2.51 15.07 16.92
N ILE A 353 -2.54 13.84 17.43
CA ILE A 353 -1.33 13.11 17.77
C ILE A 353 -0.97 12.17 16.63
N ILE A 354 0.21 12.38 16.08
CA ILE A 354 0.74 11.62 14.94
C ILE A 354 2.04 10.97 15.39
N GLN A 355 2.01 9.66 15.48
CA GLN A 355 3.11 8.86 16.01
C GLN A 355 4.04 8.38 14.90
N ALA A 356 5.24 8.00 15.28
CA ALA A 356 6.13 7.23 14.43
C ALA A 356 6.93 6.22 15.25
N GLU A 357 6.99 4.98 14.78
CA GLU A 357 8.07 4.07 15.07
C GLU A 357 9.35 4.66 14.46
N GLY A 358 10.34 4.93 15.27
CA GLY A 358 11.49 5.67 14.82
C GLY A 358 12.81 4.96 15.07
N PHE A 359 13.72 5.19 14.12
CA PHE A 359 15.08 4.68 14.12
C PHE A 359 15.19 3.16 13.97
N THR A 360 14.19 2.53 13.40
CA THR A 360 14.29 1.11 13.02
C THR A 360 15.48 0.91 12.10
N GLU A 361 16.28 -0.10 12.40
CA GLU A 361 17.52 -0.39 11.69
C GLU A 361 17.70 -1.89 11.53
N VAL A 362 18.30 -2.31 10.43
CA VAL A 362 18.72 -3.69 10.21
C VAL A 362 20.23 -3.76 10.18
N ARG A 363 20.81 -4.64 10.97
CA ARG A 363 22.25 -4.84 11.08
C ARG A 363 22.96 -3.63 11.70
N GLY A 364 22.44 -3.13 12.81
CA GLY A 364 23.07 -2.08 13.59
C GLY A 364 24.52 -2.41 13.93
N THR A 365 25.37 -1.39 13.93
CA THR A 365 26.80 -1.51 14.09
C THR A 365 27.32 -0.93 15.40
N TRP A 366 26.42 -0.43 16.26
CA TRP A 366 26.71 0.21 17.54
C TRP A 366 27.44 1.55 17.44
N ASP A 367 27.33 2.21 16.30
CA ASP A 367 27.96 3.50 16.02
C ASP A 367 26.97 4.68 15.96
N GLU A 368 25.71 4.43 16.25
CA GLU A 368 24.67 5.44 16.30
C GLU A 368 24.93 6.43 17.46
N TYR A 369 24.65 7.72 17.22
CA TYR A 369 24.83 8.78 18.20
C TYR A 369 23.79 9.90 18.04
N PRO A 370 23.56 10.72 19.09
CA PRO A 370 22.47 11.70 19.11
C PRO A 370 22.46 12.70 17.96
N GLY A 371 23.63 13.14 17.47
CA GLY A 371 23.70 14.08 16.34
C GLY A 371 23.12 13.52 15.05
N MET A 372 23.41 12.27 14.77
CA MET A 372 22.88 11.53 13.64
C MET A 372 21.34 11.32 13.78
N LEU A 373 20.90 10.87 14.95
CA LEU A 373 19.49 10.66 15.23
C LEU A 373 18.68 11.96 15.14
N LYS A 374 19.27 13.07 15.59
CA LYS A 374 18.61 14.38 15.57
C LYS A 374 18.27 14.85 14.17
N ALA A 375 19.20 14.75 13.23
CA ALA A 375 18.98 15.18 11.85
C ALA A 375 17.79 14.44 11.19
N LEU A 376 17.73 13.13 11.41
CA LEU A 376 16.62 12.30 10.90
C LEU A 376 15.29 12.62 11.61
N LEU A 377 15.33 12.82 12.93
CA LEU A 377 14.15 13.17 13.72
C LEU A 377 13.58 14.53 13.30
N ASP A 378 14.43 15.53 13.13
CA ASP A 378 14.02 16.89 12.72
C ASP A 378 13.34 16.88 11.36
N ARG A 379 13.86 16.07 10.43
CA ARG A 379 13.22 15.85 9.13
C ARG A 379 11.79 15.32 9.30
N ASN A 380 11.61 14.29 10.14
CA ASN A 380 10.30 13.67 10.32
C ASN A 380 9.35 14.58 11.11
N TYR A 381 9.85 15.40 12.03
CA TYR A 381 9.06 16.48 12.64
C TYR A 381 8.59 17.50 11.60
N ALA A 382 9.47 17.88 10.67
CA ALA A 382 9.10 18.79 9.59
C ALA A 382 8.08 18.19 8.60
N LEU A 383 8.03 16.87 8.47
CA LEU A 383 6.98 16.18 7.71
C LEU A 383 5.62 16.23 8.40
N GLY A 384 5.58 16.26 9.76
CA GLY A 384 4.33 16.37 10.49
C GLY A 384 4.12 15.40 11.64
N ILE A 385 5.08 14.52 11.97
CA ILE A 385 4.94 13.70 13.18
C ILE A 385 5.15 14.57 14.44
N ASN A 386 4.55 14.15 15.54
CA ASN A 386 4.68 14.87 16.81
C ASN A 386 4.79 13.96 18.04
N ARG A 387 4.96 12.64 17.82
CA ARG A 387 5.24 11.68 18.89
C ARG A 387 6.13 10.55 18.37
N LEU A 388 7.30 10.41 19.00
CA LEU A 388 8.31 9.40 18.68
C LEU A 388 8.18 8.18 19.59
N PHE A 389 8.28 7.01 18.99
CA PHE A 389 8.55 5.74 19.66
C PHE A 389 9.89 5.21 19.17
N TYR A 390 10.76 4.87 20.12
CA TYR A 390 12.06 4.29 19.77
C TYR A 390 11.91 2.80 19.44
N HIS A 391 12.34 2.39 18.29
CA HIS A 391 12.48 1.00 17.95
C HIS A 391 13.96 0.61 17.94
N VAL A 392 14.48 -0.11 18.96
CA VAL A 392 13.66 -0.77 19.98
C VAL A 392 14.40 -0.78 21.33
N TYR A 393 13.66 -0.75 22.43
CA TYR A 393 14.21 -1.06 23.74
C TYR A 393 14.18 -2.59 23.96
N VAL A 394 15.36 -3.20 24.03
CA VAL A 394 15.51 -4.62 24.30
C VAL A 394 15.82 -4.82 25.78
N HIS A 395 15.13 -5.74 26.43
CA HIS A 395 15.42 -6.08 27.81
C HIS A 395 16.85 -6.64 27.93
N ASN A 396 17.72 -5.90 28.60
CA ASN A 396 19.11 -6.26 28.86
C ASN A 396 19.37 -6.33 30.37
N PRO A 397 19.27 -7.50 31.01
CA PRO A 397 19.43 -7.64 32.44
C PRO A 397 20.91 -7.57 32.89
N TRP A 398 21.86 -7.81 31.98
CA TRP A 398 23.28 -7.87 32.29
C TRP A 398 24.04 -6.69 31.66
N LEU A 399 24.34 -5.68 32.44
CA LEU A 399 25.08 -4.50 31.97
C LEU A 399 26.60 -4.71 31.90
N ASP A 400 27.10 -5.76 32.47
CA ASP A 400 28.51 -6.18 32.49
C ASP A 400 28.92 -7.07 31.31
N ARG A 401 27.98 -7.45 30.45
CA ARG A 401 28.21 -8.32 29.29
C ARG A 401 28.11 -7.54 28.01
N LYS A 402 29.26 -7.28 27.42
CA LYS A 402 29.33 -6.55 26.14
C LYS A 402 29.22 -7.52 24.93
N PRO A 403 28.69 -7.08 23.82
CA PRO A 403 28.19 -5.73 23.47
C PRO A 403 26.80 -5.39 24.00
N GLY A 404 26.10 -6.30 24.66
CA GLY A 404 24.70 -6.16 25.08
C GLY A 404 23.76 -7.05 24.29
N MET A 405 22.46 -6.80 24.41
CA MET A 405 21.42 -7.57 23.73
C MET A 405 20.72 -6.75 22.65
N THR A 406 20.32 -7.42 21.59
CA THR A 406 19.59 -6.83 20.46
C THR A 406 18.35 -7.68 20.16
N LEU A 407 17.41 -7.12 19.39
CA LEU A 407 16.30 -7.87 18.80
C LEU A 407 16.76 -8.47 17.46
N ASP A 408 17.58 -9.50 17.52
CA ASP A 408 18.13 -10.21 16.35
C ASP A 408 18.80 -9.29 15.29
N GLY A 409 19.42 -8.20 15.75
CA GLY A 409 20.04 -7.20 14.89
C GLY A 409 19.08 -6.20 14.24
N ILE A 410 17.85 -6.14 14.73
CA ILE A 410 16.83 -5.18 14.29
C ILE A 410 16.66 -4.09 15.34
N GLY A 411 16.49 -2.85 14.87
CA GLY A 411 16.22 -1.69 15.70
C GLY A 411 17.46 -0.96 16.20
N LEU A 412 17.26 0.27 16.63
CA LEU A 412 18.27 1.09 17.29
C LEU A 412 18.64 0.47 18.63
N PHE A 413 19.92 0.39 18.95
CA PHE A 413 20.39 -0.11 20.25
C PHE A 413 20.23 0.93 21.35
N PHE A 414 19.02 1.33 21.61
CA PHE A 414 18.67 2.29 22.67
C PHE A 414 18.65 1.62 24.04
N GLN A 415 19.84 1.41 24.59
CA GLN A 415 20.06 0.67 25.82
C GLN A 415 21.03 1.40 26.75
N ARG A 416 20.96 1.08 28.04
CA ARG A 416 21.82 1.68 29.08
C ARG A 416 23.31 1.42 28.90
N ASP A 417 23.68 0.40 28.20
CA ASP A 417 25.07 0.02 27.93
C ASP A 417 25.60 0.56 26.60
N GLN A 418 24.83 1.35 25.87
CA GLN A 418 25.34 2.09 24.71
C GLN A 418 26.32 3.19 25.12
N THR A 419 27.29 3.44 24.25
CA THR A 419 28.40 4.36 24.53
C THR A 419 27.98 5.80 24.78
N TRP A 420 26.87 6.25 24.23
CA TRP A 420 26.36 7.62 24.38
C TRP A 420 25.25 7.75 25.43
N TRP A 421 24.81 6.67 26.08
CA TRP A 421 23.71 6.68 27.05
C TRP A 421 23.95 7.68 28.18
N ASP A 422 25.11 7.63 28.83
CA ASP A 422 25.41 8.50 29.98
C ASP A 422 25.71 9.95 29.56
N LYS A 423 26.12 10.17 28.29
CA LYS A 423 26.61 11.48 27.83
C LYS A 423 25.60 12.23 26.96
N GLY A 424 24.69 11.57 26.30
CA GLY A 424 23.82 12.16 25.29
C GLY A 424 22.35 11.81 25.37
N ALA A 425 21.98 10.64 25.91
CA ALA A 425 20.60 10.15 25.87
C ALA A 425 19.60 11.09 26.56
N LYS A 426 19.96 11.61 27.74
CA LYS A 426 19.10 12.55 28.47
C LYS A 426 18.86 13.83 27.66
N ALA A 427 19.94 14.44 27.15
CA ALA A 427 19.83 15.68 26.38
C ALA A 427 19.03 15.48 25.08
N PHE A 428 19.22 14.36 24.41
CA PHE A 428 18.47 14.00 23.20
C PHE A 428 16.98 13.78 23.51
N SER A 429 16.67 13.02 24.56
CA SER A 429 15.29 12.76 24.98
C SER A 429 14.57 14.05 25.42
N GLU A 430 15.25 14.94 26.16
CA GLU A 430 14.72 16.24 26.54
C GLU A 430 14.48 17.15 25.33
N TYR A 431 15.38 17.12 24.35
CA TYR A 431 15.18 17.80 23.06
C TYR A 431 13.92 17.30 22.35
N ALA A 432 13.81 15.98 22.16
CA ALA A 432 12.66 15.36 21.52
C ALA A 432 11.36 15.71 22.26
N THR A 433 11.36 15.65 23.60
CA THR A 433 10.20 16.00 24.43
C THR A 433 9.76 17.44 24.23
N ARG A 434 10.70 18.40 24.21
CA ARG A 434 10.37 19.82 23.98
C ARG A 434 9.80 20.07 22.58
N CYS A 435 10.40 19.46 21.56
CA CYS A 435 9.87 19.55 20.19
C CYS A 435 8.45 18.99 20.10
N GLN A 436 8.22 17.80 20.64
CA GLN A 436 6.90 17.17 20.61
C GLN A 436 5.85 17.98 21.39
N SER A 437 6.22 18.56 22.53
CA SER A 437 5.33 19.42 23.29
C SER A 437 4.84 20.63 22.48
N LEU A 438 5.73 21.25 21.70
CA LEU A 438 5.37 22.36 20.83
C LEU A 438 4.56 21.90 19.60
N LEU A 439 4.97 20.80 18.96
CA LEU A 439 4.32 20.28 17.76
C LEU A 439 2.92 19.71 18.02
N GLN A 440 2.63 19.29 19.25
CA GLN A 440 1.29 18.84 19.66
C GLN A 440 0.36 20.01 20.02
N TYR A 441 0.89 21.23 20.10
CA TYR A 441 0.11 22.43 20.39
C TYR A 441 -0.32 23.10 19.08
N GLY A 442 -1.58 23.05 18.78
CA GLY A 442 -2.13 23.67 17.57
C GLY A 442 -2.53 22.68 16.48
N HIS A 443 -2.69 23.20 15.29
CA HIS A 443 -3.14 22.43 14.11
C HIS A 443 -2.21 22.68 12.94
N PRO A 444 -2.06 21.70 12.03
CA PRO A 444 -1.27 21.87 10.82
C PRO A 444 -1.94 22.89 9.89
N VAL A 445 -1.12 23.66 9.17
CA VAL A 445 -1.57 24.58 8.13
C VAL A 445 -1.06 24.05 6.79
N THR A 446 -2.00 23.69 5.92
CA THR A 446 -1.73 23.20 4.57
C THR A 446 -2.69 23.84 3.59
N ASP A 447 -2.25 24.13 2.38
CA ASP A 447 -3.10 24.72 1.35
C ASP A 447 -3.46 23.74 0.22
N ILE A 448 -2.74 22.62 0.12
CA ILE A 448 -2.87 21.69 -0.99
C ILE A 448 -3.45 20.37 -0.51
N ALA A 449 -4.59 19.98 -1.09
CA ALA A 449 -5.14 18.62 -1.00
C ALA A 449 -4.83 17.88 -2.29
N VAL A 450 -4.34 16.67 -2.21
CA VAL A 450 -4.00 15.84 -3.38
C VAL A 450 -4.85 14.59 -3.39
N PHE A 451 -5.77 14.50 -4.34
CA PHE A 451 -6.60 13.31 -4.47
C PHE A 451 -5.77 12.12 -4.95
N THR A 452 -5.75 11.07 -4.18
CA THR A 452 -4.98 9.86 -4.50
C THR A 452 -5.63 9.00 -5.60
N GLY A 453 -6.86 9.27 -6.00
CA GLY A 453 -7.68 8.52 -6.95
C GLY A 453 -8.63 7.52 -6.25
N GLU A 454 -9.21 6.58 -6.99
CA GLU A 454 -10.22 5.63 -6.47
C GLU A 454 -9.78 4.17 -6.46
N GLU A 455 -8.73 3.82 -7.21
CA GLU A 455 -8.25 2.45 -7.27
C GLU A 455 -7.62 1.99 -5.93
N VAL A 456 -7.77 0.71 -5.63
CA VAL A 456 -7.17 0.05 -4.47
C VAL A 456 -6.30 -1.11 -4.98
N PRO A 457 -5.10 -1.33 -4.46
CA PRO A 457 -4.46 -0.70 -3.29
C PRO A 457 -3.94 0.72 -3.59
N ARG A 458 -3.79 1.52 -2.54
CA ARG A 458 -3.45 2.93 -2.64
C ARG A 458 -2.67 3.43 -1.44
N ARG A 459 -1.85 4.44 -1.67
CA ARG A 459 -1.05 5.12 -0.65
C ARG A 459 -1.02 6.63 -0.88
N SER A 460 -0.50 7.36 0.09
CA SER A 460 -0.18 8.78 -0.03
C SER A 460 0.77 9.05 -1.19
N ILE A 461 0.67 10.24 -1.77
CA ILE A 461 1.52 10.65 -2.87
C ILE A 461 2.81 11.23 -2.31
N LEU A 462 3.96 10.73 -2.77
CA LEU A 462 5.26 11.27 -2.41
C LEU A 462 5.51 12.65 -3.05
N PRO A 463 6.28 13.53 -2.41
CA PRO A 463 6.59 14.85 -2.95
C PRO A 463 7.16 14.82 -4.36
N GLU A 464 8.09 13.93 -4.63
CA GLU A 464 8.71 13.78 -5.96
C GLU A 464 7.69 13.39 -7.04
N ARG A 465 6.65 12.65 -6.67
CA ARG A 465 5.58 12.25 -7.58
C ARG A 465 4.58 13.37 -7.83
N LEU A 466 4.50 14.32 -6.90
CA LEU A 466 3.60 15.45 -7.01
C LEU A 466 4.17 16.58 -7.88
N VAL A 467 5.48 16.83 -7.86
CA VAL A 467 6.12 17.91 -8.61
C VAL A 467 5.72 17.95 -10.10
N PRO A 468 5.70 16.83 -10.84
CA PRO A 468 5.26 16.83 -12.23
C PRO A 468 3.80 17.26 -12.45
N SER A 469 2.98 17.21 -11.41
CA SER A 469 1.58 17.63 -11.45
C SER A 469 1.37 19.11 -11.09
N LEU A 470 2.43 19.83 -10.75
CA LEU A 470 2.36 21.21 -10.25
C LEU A 470 3.33 22.16 -10.99
N PRO A 471 3.31 22.27 -12.32
CA PRO A 471 4.28 23.06 -13.08
C PRO A 471 4.24 24.55 -12.72
N GLY A 472 3.08 25.12 -12.45
CA GLY A 472 2.93 26.52 -12.06
C GLY A 472 3.55 26.89 -10.71
N ILE A 473 3.84 25.91 -9.84
CA ILE A 473 4.53 26.13 -8.56
C ILE A 473 6.05 26.02 -8.73
N PHE A 474 6.52 25.11 -9.59
CA PHE A 474 7.93 24.71 -9.64
C PHE A 474 8.67 25.16 -10.91
N GLY A 475 7.97 25.67 -11.89
CA GLY A 475 8.52 26.00 -13.20
C GLY A 475 8.83 24.77 -14.07
N ALA A 476 8.86 24.98 -15.37
CA ALA A 476 8.96 23.90 -16.37
C ALA A 476 10.27 23.10 -16.26
N GLU A 477 11.39 23.73 -15.98
CA GLU A 477 12.69 23.06 -15.86
C GLU A 477 12.71 22.06 -14.71
N ARG A 478 12.17 22.43 -13.54
CA ARG A 478 12.10 21.55 -12.39
C ARG A 478 11.17 20.36 -12.65
N VAL A 479 10.02 20.63 -13.24
CA VAL A 479 9.05 19.59 -13.61
C VAL A 479 9.66 18.61 -14.60
N GLU A 480 10.35 19.08 -15.62
CA GLU A 480 11.01 18.21 -16.60
C GLU A 480 12.14 17.38 -15.98
N SER A 481 12.95 17.97 -15.12
CA SER A 481 14.00 17.26 -14.39
C SER A 481 13.41 16.11 -13.54
N GLU A 482 12.32 16.36 -12.81
CA GLU A 482 11.66 15.32 -12.02
C GLU A 482 10.97 14.28 -12.90
N ARG A 483 10.37 14.70 -14.03
CA ARG A 483 9.77 13.77 -14.99
C ARG A 483 10.80 12.78 -15.54
N ILE A 484 11.96 13.26 -15.95
CA ILE A 484 13.06 12.42 -16.44
C ILE A 484 13.55 11.49 -15.36
N ARG A 485 13.72 12.00 -14.13
CA ARG A 485 14.15 11.20 -12.98
C ARG A 485 13.16 10.08 -12.66
N LEU A 486 11.86 10.36 -12.72
CA LEU A 486 10.81 9.40 -12.39
C LEU A 486 10.57 8.37 -13.50
N ALA A 487 10.70 8.77 -14.76
CA ALA A 487 10.54 7.85 -15.88
C ALA A 487 11.61 6.76 -15.88
N ASN A 488 12.86 7.15 -15.61
CA ASN A 488 14.02 6.26 -15.56
C ASN A 488 14.16 5.28 -16.75
N GLU A 489 13.46 5.57 -17.83
CA GLU A 489 13.51 4.76 -19.03
C GLU A 489 14.86 4.96 -19.76
N GLY A 490 15.47 3.85 -20.16
CA GLY A 490 16.77 3.87 -20.85
C GLY A 490 17.95 4.36 -19.98
N GLN A 491 17.74 4.57 -18.69
CA GLN A 491 18.80 4.87 -17.77
C GLN A 491 19.47 3.58 -17.29
N PRO A 492 20.79 3.58 -17.15
CA PRO A 492 21.45 2.44 -16.54
C PRO A 492 20.97 2.24 -15.10
N LEU A 493 20.89 0.99 -14.69
CA LEU A 493 20.55 0.68 -13.31
C LEU A 493 21.54 1.39 -12.37
N ARG A 494 21.02 2.14 -11.42
CA ARG A 494 21.87 2.80 -10.45
C ARG A 494 22.55 1.74 -9.58
N VAL A 495 23.86 1.60 -9.78
CA VAL A 495 24.68 0.78 -8.91
C VAL A 495 24.79 1.53 -7.57
N ARG A 496 24.46 0.84 -6.48
CA ARG A 496 24.68 1.38 -5.15
C ARG A 496 26.16 1.71 -5.00
N PRO A 497 26.56 2.94 -4.66
CA PRO A 497 27.96 3.27 -4.41
C PRO A 497 28.51 2.37 -3.30
N VAL A 498 29.71 1.86 -3.50
CA VAL A 498 30.42 1.06 -2.49
C VAL A 498 30.62 1.92 -1.24
N GLY A 499 30.29 1.40 -0.07
CA GLY A 499 30.42 2.12 1.20
C GLY A 499 29.21 2.99 1.59
N VAL A 500 28.21 3.14 0.73
CA VAL A 500 26.97 3.80 1.14
C VAL A 500 26.11 2.79 1.90
N THR A 501 26.05 2.98 3.19
CA THR A 501 25.24 2.15 4.10
C THR A 501 23.89 2.75 4.39
N HIS A 502 23.60 3.96 3.89
CA HIS A 502 22.44 4.71 4.28
C HIS A 502 21.61 5.23 3.11
N SER A 503 20.35 5.43 3.36
CA SER A 503 19.43 6.14 2.49
C SER A 503 19.63 7.65 2.59
N ALA A 504 19.03 8.39 1.65
CA ALA A 504 19.08 9.86 1.64
C ALA A 504 18.43 10.52 2.88
N ASN A 505 17.75 9.77 3.70
CA ASN A 505 17.12 10.25 4.94
C ASN A 505 18.04 10.22 6.15
N MET A 506 19.28 9.78 5.97
CA MET A 506 20.20 9.70 7.06
C MET A 506 20.91 11.01 7.35
N ALA A 507 21.92 10.93 8.17
CA ALA A 507 22.69 11.99 8.79
C ALA A 507 23.18 13.13 7.88
N ASP A 508 23.00 13.04 6.58
CA ASP A 508 23.31 14.11 5.64
C ASP A 508 22.03 14.79 5.12
N PRO A 509 21.50 15.79 5.85
CA PRO A 509 20.28 16.48 5.47
C PRO A 509 20.41 17.26 4.15
N GLU A 510 21.59 17.58 3.71
CA GLU A 510 21.81 18.29 2.45
C GLU A 510 21.52 17.42 1.22
N LYS A 511 21.68 16.10 1.34
CA LYS A 511 21.35 15.16 0.27
C LYS A 511 19.85 14.88 0.16
N TRP A 512 19.12 15.18 1.23
CA TRP A 512 17.69 15.05 1.24
C TRP A 512 17.03 16.42 1.16
N VAL A 513 16.52 16.77 0.04
CA VAL A 513 15.80 17.99 -0.18
C VAL A 513 14.39 17.63 -0.62
N ASN A 514 13.38 18.04 0.18
CA ASN A 514 12.01 17.97 -0.25
C ASN A 514 11.82 18.86 -1.49
N PRO A 515 11.44 18.31 -2.66
CA PRO A 515 11.26 19.09 -3.86
C PRO A 515 10.12 20.12 -3.75
N LEU A 516 9.21 19.94 -2.81
CA LEU A 516 8.11 20.86 -2.49
C LEU A 516 8.48 22.00 -1.54
N ARG A 517 9.74 22.28 -1.30
CA ARG A 517 10.19 23.28 -0.34
C ARG A 517 9.21 24.43 -0.08
N GLY A 518 8.77 24.55 1.17
CA GLY A 518 7.84 25.61 1.59
C GLY A 518 6.37 25.34 1.28
N TYR A 519 6.02 24.24 0.63
CA TYR A 519 4.64 23.83 0.40
C TYR A 519 4.31 22.56 1.15
N ALA A 520 3.30 22.60 2.02
CA ALA A 520 2.73 21.44 2.66
C ALA A 520 1.49 20.96 1.90
N TYR A 521 1.27 19.65 1.87
CA TYR A 521 0.09 19.04 1.27
C TYR A 521 -0.36 17.84 2.09
N ASP A 522 -1.63 17.47 1.93
CA ASP A 522 -2.17 16.21 2.41
C ASP A 522 -2.74 15.39 1.27
N SER A 523 -2.54 14.09 1.33
CA SER A 523 -3.18 13.15 0.44
C SER A 523 -4.63 12.94 0.85
N PHE A 524 -5.56 13.02 -0.12
CA PHE A 524 -6.99 12.80 0.08
C PHE A 524 -7.40 11.49 -0.56
N ASN A 525 -8.03 10.62 0.19
CA ASN A 525 -8.69 9.43 -0.34
C ASN A 525 -10.14 9.73 -0.80
N LYS A 526 -10.79 8.73 -1.38
CA LYS A 526 -12.19 8.80 -1.81
C LYS A 526 -13.13 9.19 -0.68
N ASP A 527 -12.92 8.64 0.51
CA ASP A 527 -13.73 8.92 1.70
C ASP A 527 -13.64 10.40 2.12
N ALA A 528 -12.45 10.98 2.08
CA ALA A 528 -12.25 12.40 2.38
C ALA A 528 -13.02 13.28 1.39
N ILE A 529 -12.97 12.97 0.09
CA ILE A 529 -13.70 13.72 -0.94
C ILE A 529 -15.20 13.61 -0.74
N LEU A 530 -15.75 12.41 -0.63
CA LEU A 530 -17.21 12.20 -0.67
C LEU A 530 -17.88 12.54 0.65
N ARG A 531 -17.29 12.13 1.77
CA ARG A 531 -17.95 12.20 3.07
C ARG A 531 -17.55 13.41 3.91
N LEU A 532 -16.28 13.85 3.83
CA LEU A 532 -15.74 14.86 4.74
C LEU A 532 -15.65 16.25 4.13
N ALA A 533 -15.28 16.37 2.85
CA ALA A 533 -15.02 17.66 2.21
C ALA A 533 -16.26 18.52 2.12
N LYS A 534 -16.18 19.74 2.68
CA LYS A 534 -17.16 20.82 2.53
C LYS A 534 -16.46 22.03 1.96
N ALA A 535 -17.17 22.84 1.19
CA ALA A 535 -16.68 24.11 0.70
C ALA A 535 -17.18 25.24 1.62
N GLU A 536 -16.26 25.96 2.25
CA GLU A 536 -16.56 27.09 3.12
C GLU A 536 -15.51 28.19 2.89
N ASN A 537 -15.96 29.41 2.61
CA ASN A 537 -15.09 30.57 2.42
C ASN A 537 -13.97 30.35 1.37
N GLY A 538 -14.27 29.67 0.26
CA GLY A 538 -13.32 29.36 -0.81
C GLY A 538 -12.26 28.32 -0.44
N ARG A 539 -12.47 27.56 0.62
CA ARG A 539 -11.60 26.46 1.06
C ARG A 539 -12.39 25.18 1.23
N ILE A 540 -11.74 24.06 1.00
CA ILE A 540 -12.21 22.76 1.49
C ILE A 540 -11.97 22.75 2.99
N THR A 541 -13.01 22.51 3.77
CA THR A 541 -12.92 22.32 5.23
C THR A 541 -13.28 20.89 5.61
N LEU A 542 -12.62 20.36 6.63
CA LEU A 542 -12.85 19.04 7.18
C LEU A 542 -13.32 19.14 8.64
N PRO A 543 -14.09 18.16 9.14
CA PRO A 543 -14.62 18.19 10.51
C PRO A 543 -13.56 18.36 11.61
N GLY A 544 -12.32 17.91 11.36
CA GLY A 544 -11.19 18.03 12.28
C GLY A 544 -10.49 19.39 12.27
N GLY A 545 -10.95 20.36 11.45
CA GLY A 545 -10.37 21.70 11.36
C GLY A 545 -9.32 21.89 10.26
N ALA A 546 -8.86 20.82 9.62
CA ALA A 546 -7.97 20.95 8.46
C ALA A 546 -8.69 21.63 7.29
N SER A 547 -8.00 22.48 6.55
CA SER A 547 -8.58 23.21 5.43
C SER A 547 -7.58 23.48 4.29
N TYR A 548 -8.08 23.48 3.03
CA TYR A 548 -7.24 23.51 1.83
C TYR A 548 -7.80 24.49 0.80
N LYS A 549 -6.93 25.21 0.10
CA LYS A 549 -7.29 26.14 -0.98
C LYS A 549 -7.44 25.43 -2.32
N VAL A 550 -6.58 24.43 -2.56
CA VAL A 550 -6.44 23.78 -3.86
C VAL A 550 -6.67 22.28 -3.73
N LEU A 551 -7.46 21.71 -4.63
CA LEU A 551 -7.60 20.26 -4.80
C LEU A 551 -6.91 19.85 -6.11
N VAL A 552 -5.81 19.12 -5.97
CA VAL A 552 -5.05 18.58 -7.11
C VAL A 552 -5.59 17.18 -7.46
N LEU A 553 -5.90 16.98 -8.74
CA LEU A 553 -6.25 15.67 -9.27
C LEU A 553 -4.99 15.05 -9.90
N PRO A 554 -4.53 13.89 -9.46
CA PRO A 554 -3.27 13.32 -9.93
C PRO A 554 -3.38 12.88 -11.39
N LEU A 555 -2.28 13.04 -12.11
CA LEU A 555 -2.08 12.46 -13.44
C LEU A 555 -1.89 10.94 -13.34
N SER A 556 -1.89 10.25 -14.48
CA SER A 556 -1.46 8.85 -14.55
C SER A 556 -0.05 8.72 -13.99
N ARG A 557 0.12 7.77 -13.10
CA ARG A 557 1.39 7.46 -12.44
C ARG A 557 1.45 5.97 -12.07
N PRO A 558 2.60 5.43 -11.74
CA PRO A 558 2.73 4.00 -11.43
C PRO A 558 1.76 3.47 -10.36
N MET A 559 1.45 4.28 -9.34
CA MET A 559 0.48 3.93 -8.29
C MET A 559 -0.98 4.24 -8.67
N ASN A 560 -1.20 4.90 -9.79
CA ASN A 560 -2.52 5.23 -10.32
C ASN A 560 -2.44 5.26 -11.85
N PRO A 561 -2.22 4.09 -12.49
CA PRO A 561 -1.97 4.05 -13.94
C PRO A 561 -3.17 4.53 -14.76
N GLU A 562 -4.37 4.41 -14.21
CA GLU A 562 -5.61 4.82 -14.84
C GLU A 562 -6.41 5.75 -13.93
N PRO A 563 -6.21 7.08 -14.05
CA PRO A 563 -6.86 8.06 -13.18
C PRO A 563 -8.32 8.29 -13.58
N VAL A 564 -9.12 7.25 -13.62
CA VAL A 564 -10.55 7.34 -13.91
C VAL A 564 -11.31 7.77 -12.65
N LEU A 565 -12.22 8.74 -12.80
CA LEU A 565 -13.11 9.17 -11.74
C LEU A 565 -14.50 8.55 -11.93
N SER A 566 -15.08 8.03 -10.86
CA SER A 566 -16.48 7.62 -10.85
C SER A 566 -17.40 8.84 -11.00
N SER A 567 -18.61 8.61 -11.48
CA SER A 567 -19.61 9.69 -11.61
C SER A 567 -19.91 10.38 -10.27
N GLU A 568 -19.84 9.64 -9.18
CA GLU A 568 -20.06 10.15 -7.83
C GLU A 568 -18.94 11.11 -7.40
N VAL A 569 -17.69 10.72 -7.58
CA VAL A 569 -16.52 11.55 -7.27
C VAL A 569 -16.48 12.77 -8.20
N GLN A 570 -16.72 12.57 -9.50
CA GLN A 570 -16.75 13.68 -10.46
C GLN A 570 -17.84 14.71 -10.11
N LYS A 571 -19.03 14.24 -9.71
CA LYS A 571 -20.11 15.12 -9.25
C LYS A 571 -19.66 15.94 -8.04
N LYS A 572 -19.05 15.28 -7.03
CA LYS A 572 -18.57 15.98 -5.84
C LYS A 572 -17.48 17.01 -6.15
N ILE A 573 -16.56 16.69 -7.04
CA ILE A 573 -15.52 17.64 -7.49
C ILE A 573 -16.17 18.85 -8.18
N ASN A 574 -17.17 18.63 -9.02
CA ASN A 574 -17.89 19.74 -9.67
C ASN A 574 -18.62 20.62 -8.65
N GLU A 575 -19.29 20.02 -7.64
CA GLU A 575 -19.89 20.77 -6.54
C GLU A 575 -18.87 21.65 -5.80
N LEU A 576 -17.67 21.10 -5.52
CA LEU A 576 -16.60 21.86 -4.88
C LEU A 576 -16.11 23.03 -5.79
N LYS A 577 -15.98 22.80 -7.09
CA LYS A 577 -15.61 23.86 -8.06
C LYS A 577 -16.66 24.97 -8.10
N GLU A 578 -17.93 24.62 -8.20
CA GLU A 578 -19.06 25.58 -8.21
C GLU A 578 -19.11 26.41 -6.93
N ALA A 579 -18.70 25.82 -5.80
CA ALA A 579 -18.57 26.52 -4.52
C ALA A 579 -17.27 27.34 -4.37
N GLY A 580 -16.48 27.49 -5.42
CA GLY A 580 -15.29 28.35 -5.46
C GLY A 580 -13.98 27.69 -5.04
N ILE A 581 -13.95 26.36 -4.91
CA ILE A 581 -12.69 25.65 -4.66
C ILE A 581 -11.86 25.58 -5.94
N LEU A 582 -10.59 25.88 -5.80
CA LEU A 582 -9.64 25.82 -6.91
C LEU A 582 -9.29 24.35 -7.21
N VAL A 583 -9.74 23.89 -8.38
CA VAL A 583 -9.39 22.57 -8.91
C VAL A 583 -8.81 22.78 -10.29
N PRO A 584 -7.49 22.83 -10.44
CA PRO A 584 -6.83 23.09 -11.71
C PRO A 584 -7.23 22.09 -12.79
N SER A 585 -7.29 22.53 -14.03
CA SER A 585 -7.58 21.67 -15.18
C SER A 585 -6.34 20.84 -15.57
N LEU A 586 -6.53 19.62 -16.03
CA LEU A 586 -5.46 18.78 -16.55
C LEU A 586 -5.30 18.98 -18.07
N PRO A 587 -4.06 19.04 -18.62
CA PRO A 587 -2.79 19.17 -17.90
C PRO A 587 -2.64 20.53 -17.22
N TYR A 588 -1.99 20.56 -16.07
CA TYR A 588 -1.76 21.82 -15.35
C TYR A 588 -0.77 22.72 -16.10
N THR A 589 -1.04 24.03 -16.14
CA THR A 589 -0.17 25.04 -16.73
C THR A 589 0.41 25.97 -15.66
N GLU A 590 1.46 26.73 -15.99
CA GLU A 590 2.02 27.70 -15.03
C GLU A 590 0.99 28.79 -14.63
N GLU A 591 0.09 29.13 -15.51
CA GLU A 591 -0.98 30.11 -15.27
C GLU A 591 -1.99 29.59 -14.24
N ASP A 592 -2.23 28.29 -14.18
CA ASP A 592 -3.19 27.68 -13.25
C ASP A 592 -2.78 27.84 -11.78
N PHE A 593 -1.50 28.01 -11.47
CA PHE A 593 -0.99 28.10 -10.11
C PHE A 593 -0.51 29.49 -9.72
N SER A 594 -0.12 30.33 -10.68
CA SER A 594 0.37 31.70 -10.43
C SER A 594 -0.68 32.59 -9.75
N VAL A 595 -1.96 32.31 -9.96
CA VAL A 595 -3.10 33.07 -9.41
C VAL A 595 -3.53 32.62 -8.01
N TYR A 596 -2.98 31.53 -7.46
CA TYR A 596 -3.51 30.94 -6.22
C TYR A 596 -2.98 31.59 -4.95
N GLY A 597 -1.95 32.41 -5.04
CA GLY A 597 -1.40 33.10 -3.87
C GLY A 597 -1.09 32.14 -2.73
N LEU A 598 -0.53 30.99 -3.06
CA LEU A 598 -0.11 30.01 -2.05
C LEU A 598 1.05 30.59 -1.26
N GLU A 599 0.89 30.67 0.05
CA GLU A 599 1.96 31.08 0.95
C GLU A 599 2.97 29.94 1.06
N ARG A 600 4.26 30.30 1.00
CA ARG A 600 5.39 29.38 1.18
C ARG A 600 5.70 29.22 2.66
#